data_da4a4ba8463a498ee4f47b590bc3eb9d
#
_entry.id   da4a4ba8463a498ee4f47b590bc3eb9d
#
_cell.length_a   1.000
_cell.length_b   1.000
_cell.length_c   1.000
_cell.angle_alpha   90.00
_cell.angle_beta   90.00
_cell.angle_gamma   90.00
#
_symmetry.space_group_name_H-M   'P 1'
#
loop_
_entity.id
_entity.type
_entity.pdbx_description
1 polymer ?
#
loop_
_entity_poly.entity_id
_entity_poly.type
_entity_poly.pdbx_seq_one_letter_code
_entity_poly.pdbx_strand_id
1 'polypeptide(L)'
;MVWSAKVTSLLLLLCAPRALAQAPNGAKIDPAWLRADSVKHSAELRLVAGLTDRNGGMNFNGFSRGGLLLTVPKGWSVVLHFKNQDQNLPHSVEVIADTDPVPAGPVPPAFEHAATGQVEQGFSAGRGDDVRFVAAKAGSFLIFCAVPGHGPAGMWIRLAVSAAAVKPALSAVTEH
;
A
#
# COMPACT_ATOMS: atom_id res chain seq x y z
N MET A 1 62.76 32.87 -13.40
CA MET A 1 62.24 31.56 -12.85
C MET A 1 60.97 31.86 -12.15
N VAL A 2 59.84 31.51 -12.75
CA VAL A 2 58.50 31.76 -12.17
C VAL A 2 57.92 30.38 -11.78
N TRP A 3 57.69 30.14 -10.50
CA TRP A 3 57.12 28.92 -9.99
C TRP A 3 55.60 29.05 -10.01
N SER A 4 54.95 28.21 -10.81
CA SER A 4 53.49 28.10 -10.90
C SER A 4 53.02 27.08 -9.88
N ALA A 5 52.31 27.51 -8.84
CA ALA A 5 51.67 26.65 -7.88
C ALA A 5 50.35 26.14 -8.45
N LYS A 6 50.24 24.81 -8.66
CA LYS A 6 48.98 24.13 -9.01
C LYS A 6 48.15 23.98 -7.75
N VAL A 7 47.02 24.67 -7.68
CA VAL A 7 46.01 24.47 -6.65
C VAL A 7 45.13 23.31 -7.08
N THR A 8 45.24 22.17 -6.37
CA THR A 8 44.39 21.02 -6.56
C THR A 8 43.13 21.21 -5.69
N SER A 9 42.02 21.57 -6.33
CA SER A 9 40.71 21.64 -5.65
C SER A 9 40.18 20.24 -5.38
N LEU A 10 40.16 19.89 -4.11
CA LEU A 10 39.51 18.65 -3.62
C LEU A 10 38.01 18.91 -3.50
N LEU A 11 37.22 18.36 -4.44
CA LEU A 11 35.75 18.37 -4.37
C LEU A 11 35.31 17.37 -3.30
N LEU A 12 34.96 17.85 -2.10
CA LEU A 12 34.22 17.04 -1.13
C LEU A 12 32.78 16.84 -1.62
N LEU A 13 32.47 15.62 -2.07
CA LEU A 13 31.09 15.19 -2.23
C LEU A 13 30.44 15.07 -0.84
N LEU A 14 29.68 16.09 -0.46
CA LEU A 14 28.77 16.01 0.69
C LEU A 14 27.63 15.03 0.37
N CYS A 15 27.75 13.81 0.85
CA CYS A 15 26.65 12.85 0.86
C CYS A 15 25.62 13.35 1.88
N ALA A 16 24.61 14.08 1.43
CA ALA A 16 23.50 14.50 2.29
C ALA A 16 22.75 13.27 2.80
N PRO A 17 22.49 13.15 4.12
CA PRO A 17 21.68 12.07 4.64
C PRO A 17 20.28 12.17 4.03
N ARG A 18 19.85 11.10 3.38
CA ARG A 18 18.50 10.97 2.85
C ARG A 18 17.56 11.00 4.05
N ALA A 19 16.89 12.11 4.27
CA ALA A 19 15.87 12.24 5.30
C ALA A 19 14.83 11.12 5.08
N LEU A 20 14.71 10.22 6.06
CA LEU A 20 13.60 9.28 6.10
C LEU A 20 12.33 10.13 6.20
N ALA A 21 11.53 10.12 5.15
CA ALA A 21 10.24 10.80 5.15
C ALA A 21 9.42 10.26 6.33
N GLN A 22 9.18 11.12 7.32
CA GLN A 22 8.31 10.76 8.43
C GLN A 22 6.89 10.58 7.89
N ALA A 23 6.25 9.49 8.32
CA ALA A 23 4.86 9.24 7.97
C ALA A 23 4.01 10.46 8.39
N PRO A 24 3.18 11.01 7.51
CA PRO A 24 2.29 12.10 7.88
C PRO A 24 1.38 11.63 9.02
N ASN A 25 1.33 12.42 10.09
CA ASN A 25 0.43 12.26 11.25
C ASN A 25 0.64 11.06 12.19
N GLY A 26 1.86 10.55 12.34
CA GLY A 26 2.20 9.64 13.44
C GLY A 26 1.67 8.20 13.34
N ALA A 27 1.04 7.81 12.22
CA ALA A 27 0.66 6.41 12.00
C ALA A 27 1.93 5.55 11.92
N LYS A 28 2.01 4.54 12.78
CA LYS A 28 3.15 3.61 12.84
C LYS A 28 2.79 2.34 12.10
N ILE A 29 3.73 1.84 11.28
CA ILE A 29 3.61 0.52 10.68
C ILE A 29 3.92 -0.52 11.76
N ASP A 30 2.97 -1.43 11.99
CA ASP A 30 3.22 -2.61 12.82
C ASP A 30 3.92 -3.68 11.94
N PRO A 31 5.14 -4.12 12.28
CA PRO A 31 5.82 -5.17 11.54
C PRO A 31 5.02 -6.48 11.43
N ALA A 32 4.11 -6.74 12.38
CA ALA A 32 3.27 -7.94 12.36
C ALA A 32 2.18 -7.92 11.28
N TRP A 33 1.95 -6.80 10.61
CA TRP A 33 0.98 -6.74 9.51
C TRP A 33 1.45 -7.47 8.26
N LEU A 34 2.76 -7.54 8.01
CA LEU A 34 3.30 -8.18 6.81
C LEU A 34 4.12 -9.41 7.18
N ARG A 35 3.74 -10.56 6.62
CA ARG A 35 4.52 -11.80 6.63
C ARG A 35 4.98 -12.13 5.22
N ALA A 36 6.17 -12.67 5.08
CA ALA A 36 6.73 -13.10 3.81
C ALA A 36 7.40 -14.46 3.96
N ASP A 37 7.18 -15.33 2.97
CA ASP A 37 7.87 -16.61 2.83
C ASP A 37 8.62 -16.60 1.49
N SER A 38 9.94 -16.43 1.56
CA SER A 38 10.79 -16.35 0.36
C SER A 38 10.95 -17.70 -0.35
N VAL A 39 10.70 -18.81 0.33
CA VAL A 39 10.75 -20.15 -0.29
C VAL A 39 9.50 -20.41 -1.10
N LYS A 40 8.34 -20.04 -0.56
CA LYS A 40 7.04 -20.17 -1.22
C LYS A 40 6.72 -19.01 -2.16
N HIS A 41 7.54 -17.96 -2.19
CA HIS A 41 7.28 -16.72 -2.88
C HIS A 41 5.89 -16.15 -2.54
N SER A 42 5.59 -16.01 -1.25
CA SER A 42 4.29 -15.52 -0.77
C SER A 42 4.44 -14.34 0.18
N ALA A 43 3.46 -13.44 0.13
CA ALA A 43 3.29 -12.30 1.00
C ALA A 43 1.88 -12.31 1.59
N GLU A 44 1.76 -12.16 2.89
CA GLU A 44 0.50 -12.10 3.61
C GLU A 44 0.41 -10.75 4.33
N LEU A 45 -0.60 -9.97 4.00
CA LEU A 45 -0.87 -8.68 4.65
C LEU A 45 -2.13 -8.78 5.50
N ARG A 46 -2.01 -8.49 6.79
CA ARG A 46 -3.16 -8.22 7.64
C ARG A 46 -3.67 -6.82 7.32
N LEU A 47 -4.86 -6.74 6.71
CA LEU A 47 -5.49 -5.52 6.25
C LEU A 47 -6.75 -5.23 7.06
N VAL A 48 -6.74 -4.14 7.84
CA VAL A 48 -7.82 -3.79 8.75
C VAL A 48 -8.45 -2.48 8.30
N ALA A 49 -9.74 -2.52 7.93
CA ALA A 49 -10.54 -1.33 7.69
C ALA A 49 -11.04 -0.74 9.02
N GLY A 50 -11.05 0.58 9.13
CA GLY A 50 -11.52 1.28 10.32
C GLY A 50 -10.67 0.99 11.57
N LEU A 51 -9.35 0.76 11.41
CA LEU A 51 -8.46 0.53 12.55
C LEU A 51 -8.38 1.75 13.49
N THR A 52 -8.59 2.93 12.94
CA THR A 52 -8.61 4.21 13.65
C THR A 52 -9.79 5.05 13.18
N ASP A 53 -10.08 6.17 13.87
CA ASP A 53 -11.08 7.17 13.46
C ASP A 53 -10.61 8.08 12.30
N ARG A 54 -9.35 7.92 11.87
CA ARG A 54 -8.78 8.68 10.76
C ARG A 54 -9.64 8.58 9.50
N ASN A 55 -9.80 9.71 8.79
CA ASN A 55 -10.64 9.84 7.61
C ASN A 55 -12.09 9.33 7.85
N GLY A 56 -12.61 9.51 9.07
CA GLY A 56 -13.97 9.06 9.45
C GLY A 56 -14.16 7.54 9.43
N GLY A 57 -13.13 6.77 9.76
CA GLY A 57 -13.13 5.30 9.67
C GLY A 57 -12.70 4.75 8.31
N MET A 58 -12.77 5.55 7.24
CA MET A 58 -12.40 5.15 5.88
C MET A 58 -10.89 5.09 5.70
N ASN A 59 -10.27 4.10 6.35
CA ASN A 59 -8.83 3.84 6.28
C ASN A 59 -8.51 2.35 6.30
N PHE A 60 -7.34 1.98 5.80
CA PHE A 60 -6.75 0.66 5.95
C PHE A 60 -5.53 0.78 6.87
N ASN A 61 -5.49 0.02 7.95
CA ASN A 61 -4.42 0.02 8.95
C ASN A 61 -4.10 1.43 9.49
N GLY A 62 -5.10 2.33 9.52
CA GLY A 62 -4.93 3.73 9.93
C GLY A 62 -4.36 4.64 8.84
N PHE A 63 -4.21 4.17 7.60
CA PHE A 63 -3.75 4.94 6.44
C PHE A 63 -4.87 5.16 5.43
N SER A 64 -4.85 6.31 4.77
CA SER A 64 -5.77 6.72 3.72
C SER A 64 -5.00 7.39 2.59
N ARG A 65 -5.66 7.73 1.48
CA ARG A 65 -5.11 8.53 0.37
C ARG A 65 -3.72 8.09 -0.07
N GLY A 66 -3.51 6.76 -0.16
CA GLY A 66 -2.24 6.18 -0.58
C GLY A 66 -1.08 6.31 0.42
N GLY A 67 -1.33 6.66 1.67
CA GLY A 67 -0.30 6.87 2.69
C GLY A 67 0.48 5.62 3.11
N LEU A 68 -0.01 4.42 2.76
CA LEU A 68 0.69 3.14 2.95
C LEU A 68 1.02 2.54 1.58
N LEU A 69 2.23 2.05 1.42
CA LEU A 69 2.70 1.34 0.23
C LEU A 69 3.11 -0.09 0.60
N LEU A 70 2.42 -1.06 0.02
CA LEU A 70 2.86 -2.45 -0.04
C LEU A 70 3.70 -2.65 -1.31
N THR A 71 4.96 -3.05 -1.18
CA THR A 71 5.77 -3.49 -2.31
C THR A 71 5.86 -5.01 -2.30
N VAL A 72 5.62 -5.66 -3.43
CA VAL A 72 5.78 -7.11 -3.60
C VAL A 72 6.61 -7.44 -4.84
N PRO A 73 7.43 -8.50 -4.83
CA PRO A 73 8.10 -8.96 -6.04
C PRO A 73 7.08 -9.46 -7.07
N LYS A 74 7.37 -9.23 -8.36
CA LYS A 74 6.55 -9.79 -9.45
C LYS A 74 6.52 -11.31 -9.38
N GLY A 75 5.34 -11.90 -9.60
CA GLY A 75 5.10 -13.34 -9.62
C GLY A 75 4.82 -13.95 -8.24
N TRP A 76 4.89 -13.18 -7.16
CA TRP A 76 4.58 -13.69 -5.82
C TRP A 76 3.08 -13.83 -5.61
N SER A 77 2.70 -14.85 -4.85
CA SER A 77 1.34 -14.99 -4.32
C SER A 77 1.10 -13.99 -3.19
N VAL A 78 -0.02 -13.31 -3.21
CA VAL A 78 -0.41 -12.33 -2.19
C VAL A 78 -1.71 -12.75 -1.54
N VAL A 79 -1.77 -12.66 -0.22
CA VAL A 79 -2.99 -12.82 0.57
C VAL A 79 -3.21 -11.54 1.36
N LEU A 80 -4.35 -10.91 1.15
CA LEU A 80 -4.83 -9.82 2.02
C LEU A 80 -5.84 -10.43 2.98
N HIS A 81 -5.46 -10.59 4.25
CA HIS A 81 -6.36 -11.00 5.33
C HIS A 81 -7.17 -9.80 5.77
N PHE A 82 -8.27 -9.55 5.06
CA PHE A 82 -9.11 -8.38 5.28
C PHE A 82 -10.05 -8.59 6.47
N LYS A 83 -10.16 -7.57 7.33
CA LYS A 83 -11.13 -7.50 8.41
C LYS A 83 -11.68 -6.08 8.57
N ASN A 84 -12.99 -5.94 8.65
CA ASN A 84 -13.62 -4.67 9.02
C ASN A 84 -13.72 -4.54 10.55
N GLN A 85 -13.16 -3.46 11.13
CA GLN A 85 -13.30 -3.10 12.54
C GLN A 85 -14.15 -1.85 12.75
N ASP A 86 -14.53 -1.14 11.67
CA ASP A 86 -15.43 0.00 11.75
C ASP A 86 -16.82 -0.45 12.23
N GLN A 87 -17.31 0.20 13.30
CA GLN A 87 -18.60 -0.15 13.88
C GLN A 87 -19.79 0.44 13.11
N ASN A 88 -19.55 1.41 12.23
CA ASN A 88 -20.58 2.23 11.60
C ASN A 88 -20.70 1.99 10.09
N LEU A 89 -19.58 1.67 9.41
CA LEU A 89 -19.53 1.58 7.95
C LEU A 89 -19.15 0.17 7.48
N PRO A 90 -19.77 -0.34 6.42
CA PRO A 90 -19.30 -1.53 5.73
C PRO A 90 -18.08 -1.18 4.90
N HIS A 91 -17.14 -2.13 4.76
CA HIS A 91 -15.95 -1.96 3.94
C HIS A 91 -15.65 -3.22 3.14
N SER A 92 -14.98 -3.03 1.99
CA SER A 92 -14.54 -4.10 1.11
C SER A 92 -13.10 -3.87 0.67
N VAL A 93 -12.57 -4.78 -0.13
CA VAL A 93 -11.24 -4.66 -0.73
C VAL A 93 -11.31 -5.05 -2.19
N GLU A 94 -10.73 -4.25 -3.04
CA GLU A 94 -10.45 -4.55 -4.43
C GLU A 94 -9.07 -4.03 -4.81
N VAL A 95 -8.33 -4.80 -5.61
CA VAL A 95 -7.03 -4.38 -6.16
C VAL A 95 -7.21 -4.02 -7.62
N ILE A 96 -6.94 -2.77 -7.95
CA ILE A 96 -7.13 -2.23 -9.30
C ILE A 96 -5.85 -1.63 -9.86
N ALA A 97 -5.81 -1.39 -11.16
CA ALA A 97 -4.75 -0.58 -11.76
C ALA A 97 -4.74 0.83 -11.11
N ASP A 98 -3.54 1.40 -10.96
CA ASP A 98 -3.39 2.78 -10.48
C ASP A 98 -4.10 3.73 -11.43
N THR A 99 -5.00 4.55 -10.90
CA THR A 99 -5.84 5.48 -11.66
C THR A 99 -6.19 6.72 -10.83
N ASP A 100 -6.31 7.84 -11.52
CA ASP A 100 -6.80 9.10 -10.99
C ASP A 100 -7.87 9.65 -11.96
N PRO A 101 -9.10 9.92 -11.50
CA PRO A 101 -9.58 9.75 -10.12
C PRO A 101 -9.79 8.29 -9.70
N VAL A 102 -9.76 8.04 -8.38
CA VAL A 102 -10.09 6.72 -7.81
C VAL A 102 -11.58 6.44 -8.05
N PRO A 103 -11.95 5.22 -8.49
CA PRO A 103 -13.33 4.88 -8.81
C PRO A 103 -14.29 5.03 -7.63
N ALA A 104 -15.54 5.40 -7.92
CA ALA A 104 -16.58 5.57 -6.91
C ALA A 104 -17.29 4.26 -6.51
N GLY A 105 -16.95 3.13 -7.13
CA GLY A 105 -17.50 1.82 -6.88
C GLY A 105 -16.65 0.74 -7.55
N PRO A 106 -17.12 -0.54 -7.56
CA PRO A 106 -16.36 -1.65 -8.12
C PRO A 106 -16.04 -1.47 -9.60
N VAL A 107 -14.86 -1.92 -9.99
CA VAL A 107 -14.37 -1.97 -11.38
C VAL A 107 -13.68 -3.33 -11.61
N PRO A 108 -13.34 -3.73 -12.84
CA PRO A 108 -12.59 -4.96 -13.04
C PRO A 108 -11.27 -4.98 -12.26
N PRO A 109 -11.01 -6.00 -11.41
CA PRO A 109 -9.78 -6.09 -10.64
C PRO A 109 -8.55 -6.25 -11.54
N ALA A 110 -7.41 -5.74 -11.10
CA ALA A 110 -6.14 -5.80 -11.85
C ALA A 110 -5.55 -7.21 -11.95
N PHE A 111 -5.92 -8.09 -11.03
CA PHE A 111 -5.52 -9.49 -11.00
C PHE A 111 -6.74 -10.37 -10.77
N GLU A 112 -6.69 -11.60 -11.25
CA GLU A 112 -7.74 -12.58 -11.01
C GLU A 112 -7.93 -12.82 -9.50
N HIS A 113 -9.19 -12.86 -9.05
CA HIS A 113 -9.59 -13.02 -7.64
C HIS A 113 -9.10 -11.91 -6.67
N ALA A 114 -8.67 -10.76 -7.17
CA ALA A 114 -8.14 -9.68 -6.34
C ALA A 114 -9.22 -8.75 -5.76
N ALA A 115 -10.34 -9.32 -5.34
CA ALA A 115 -11.45 -8.61 -4.69
C ALA A 115 -12.12 -9.50 -3.64
N THR A 116 -12.74 -8.87 -2.64
CA THR A 116 -13.60 -9.54 -1.66
C THR A 116 -14.91 -10.01 -2.30
N GLY A 117 -15.53 -11.06 -1.75
CA GLY A 117 -16.80 -11.63 -2.26
C GLY A 117 -18.00 -10.68 -2.18
N GLN A 118 -17.98 -9.68 -1.29
CA GLN A 118 -19.01 -8.64 -1.12
C GLN A 118 -18.44 -7.27 -1.48
N VAL A 119 -17.89 -7.15 -2.68
CA VAL A 119 -17.08 -5.99 -3.07
C VAL A 119 -17.85 -4.67 -3.03
N GLU A 120 -19.12 -4.65 -3.46
CA GLU A 120 -19.96 -3.45 -3.51
C GLU A 120 -20.68 -3.18 -2.18
N GLN A 121 -21.23 -4.20 -1.52
CA GLN A 121 -21.97 -4.07 -0.25
C GLN A 121 -21.02 -3.91 0.94
N GLY A 122 -19.84 -4.49 0.85
CA GLY A 122 -18.87 -4.53 1.94
C GLY A 122 -19.25 -5.50 3.06
N PHE A 123 -18.35 -5.67 3.98
CA PHE A 123 -18.48 -6.46 5.19
C PHE A 123 -18.78 -5.57 6.38
N SER A 124 -19.72 -5.95 7.24
CA SER A 124 -20.02 -5.26 8.49
C SER A 124 -18.90 -5.47 9.53
N ALA A 125 -19.00 -4.73 10.66
CA ALA A 125 -18.07 -4.82 11.78
C ALA A 125 -17.76 -6.24 12.22
N GLY A 126 -16.49 -6.55 12.47
CA GLY A 126 -16.00 -7.86 12.89
C GLY A 126 -15.94 -8.94 11.79
N ARG A 127 -16.50 -8.67 10.61
CA ARG A 127 -16.48 -9.59 9.45
C ARG A 127 -15.29 -9.27 8.55
N GLY A 128 -14.99 -10.19 7.63
CA GLY A 128 -13.90 -10.04 6.68
C GLY A 128 -13.84 -11.18 5.67
N ASP A 129 -12.78 -11.15 4.86
CA ASP A 129 -12.54 -12.11 3.78
C ASP A 129 -11.03 -12.21 3.49
N ASP A 130 -10.60 -13.25 2.81
CA ASP A 130 -9.24 -13.41 2.32
C ASP A 130 -9.19 -13.17 0.81
N VAL A 131 -8.56 -12.10 0.39
CA VAL A 131 -8.30 -11.81 -1.04
C VAL A 131 -6.98 -12.45 -1.44
N ARG A 132 -7.01 -13.36 -2.42
CA ARG A 132 -5.86 -14.16 -2.85
C ARG A 132 -5.60 -13.97 -4.32
N PHE A 133 -4.42 -13.50 -4.69
CA PHE A 133 -4.04 -13.29 -6.09
C PHE A 133 -2.55 -13.52 -6.32
N VAL A 134 -2.16 -13.65 -7.59
CA VAL A 134 -0.75 -13.63 -8.01
C VAL A 134 -0.42 -12.25 -8.57
N ALA A 135 0.64 -11.64 -8.07
CA ALA A 135 1.15 -10.35 -8.54
C ALA A 135 1.88 -10.51 -9.89
N ALA A 136 1.16 -10.97 -10.93
CA ALA A 136 1.73 -11.44 -12.19
C ALA A 136 2.32 -10.33 -13.09
N LYS A 137 1.86 -9.08 -12.92
CA LYS A 137 2.23 -7.92 -13.74
C LYS A 137 2.91 -6.87 -12.90
N ALA A 138 4.13 -6.44 -13.27
CA ALA A 138 4.81 -5.32 -12.62
C ALA A 138 4.07 -4.00 -12.92
N GLY A 139 4.08 -3.08 -11.94
CA GLY A 139 3.44 -1.77 -12.06
C GLY A 139 2.92 -1.23 -10.72
N SER A 140 2.20 -0.10 -10.81
CA SER A 140 1.52 0.54 -9.69
C SER A 140 0.04 0.16 -9.70
N PHE A 141 -0.50 -0.08 -8.50
CA PHE A 141 -1.88 -0.51 -8.27
C PHE A 141 -2.41 0.15 -7.01
N LEU A 142 -3.73 0.17 -6.87
CA LEU A 142 -4.41 0.59 -5.66
C LEU A 142 -5.07 -0.62 -5.00
N ILE A 143 -5.01 -0.68 -3.68
CA ILE A 143 -5.86 -1.50 -2.83
C ILE A 143 -6.88 -0.53 -2.24
N PHE A 144 -8.13 -0.59 -2.67
CA PHE A 144 -9.14 0.39 -2.30
C PHE A 144 -10.43 -0.26 -1.79
N CYS A 145 -11.23 0.51 -1.08
CA CYS A 145 -12.57 0.12 -0.71
C CYS A 145 -13.53 0.45 -1.86
N ALA A 146 -14.16 -0.58 -2.43
CA ALA A 146 -15.06 -0.44 -3.56
C ALA A 146 -16.54 -0.23 -3.14
N VAL A 147 -16.84 -0.14 -1.85
CA VAL A 147 -18.14 0.35 -1.37
C VAL A 147 -18.36 1.74 -1.94
N PRO A 148 -19.54 2.03 -2.55
CA PRO A 148 -19.79 3.27 -3.27
C PRO A 148 -19.42 4.53 -2.49
N GLY A 149 -18.59 5.39 -3.10
CA GLY A 149 -18.13 6.66 -2.53
C GLY A 149 -16.89 6.57 -1.64
N HIS A 150 -16.50 5.39 -1.13
CA HIS A 150 -15.36 5.26 -0.20
C HIS A 150 -14.00 5.50 -0.88
N GLY A 151 -13.83 5.02 -2.11
CA GLY A 151 -12.62 5.27 -2.91
C GLY A 151 -12.32 6.76 -3.06
N PRO A 152 -13.21 7.57 -3.66
CA PRO A 152 -13.05 9.03 -3.79
C PRO A 152 -12.91 9.75 -2.45
N ALA A 153 -13.52 9.23 -1.38
CA ALA A 153 -13.34 9.76 -0.02
C ALA A 153 -11.93 9.49 0.56
N GLY A 154 -11.09 8.74 -0.16
CA GLY A 154 -9.70 8.50 0.21
C GLY A 154 -9.44 7.15 0.87
N MET A 155 -10.37 6.20 0.82
CA MET A 155 -10.16 4.87 1.37
C MET A 155 -9.39 3.96 0.43
N TRP A 156 -8.09 4.20 0.34
CA TRP A 156 -7.17 3.41 -0.47
C TRP A 156 -5.73 3.53 0.00
N ILE A 157 -4.94 2.50 -0.31
CA ILE A 157 -3.49 2.41 -0.13
C ILE A 157 -2.84 1.95 -1.44
N ARG A 158 -1.53 2.02 -1.53
CA ARG A 158 -0.78 1.68 -2.74
C ARG A 158 -0.22 0.27 -2.72
N LEU A 159 -0.19 -0.36 -3.88
CA LEU A 159 0.53 -1.60 -4.13
C LEU A 159 1.50 -1.37 -5.30
N ALA A 160 2.79 -1.65 -5.09
CA ALA A 160 3.79 -1.71 -6.14
C ALA A 160 4.21 -3.15 -6.37
N VAL A 161 4.00 -3.66 -7.58
CA VAL A 161 4.56 -4.94 -8.01
C VAL A 161 5.86 -4.67 -8.75
N SER A 162 6.99 -5.08 -8.16
CA SER A 162 8.33 -4.73 -8.64
C SER A 162 9.08 -5.94 -9.19
N ALA A 163 9.61 -5.80 -10.41
CA ALA A 163 10.51 -6.80 -10.97
C ALA A 163 11.91 -6.82 -10.30
N ALA A 164 12.28 -5.71 -9.63
CA ALA A 164 13.57 -5.57 -8.95
C ALA A 164 13.50 -5.89 -7.44
N ALA A 165 12.32 -5.94 -6.85
CA ALA A 165 12.20 -6.30 -5.45
C ALA A 165 12.50 -7.78 -5.24
N VAL A 166 13.24 -8.09 -4.17
CA VAL A 166 13.59 -9.47 -3.79
C VAL A 166 12.78 -9.99 -2.60
N LYS A 167 12.10 -9.08 -1.89
CA LYS A 167 11.20 -9.38 -0.76
C LYS A 167 10.11 -8.34 -0.65
N PRO A 168 8.95 -8.69 -0.05
CA PRO A 168 7.91 -7.72 0.25
C PRO A 168 8.33 -6.72 1.31
N ALA A 169 7.74 -5.52 1.26
CA ALA A 169 7.95 -4.47 2.24
C ALA A 169 6.70 -3.60 2.40
N LEU A 170 6.51 -3.06 3.62
CA LEU A 170 5.56 -1.98 3.90
C LEU A 170 6.33 -0.70 4.18
N SER A 171 5.88 0.41 3.63
CA SER A 171 6.42 1.73 3.90
C SER A 171 5.31 2.78 3.97
N ALA A 172 5.46 3.74 4.89
CA ALA A 172 4.64 4.94 4.87
C ALA A 172 5.15 5.89 3.79
N VAL A 173 4.24 6.47 3.05
CA VAL A 173 4.54 7.42 1.97
C VAL A 173 3.63 8.65 2.10
N THR A 174 3.93 9.71 1.35
CA THR A 174 3.09 10.90 1.35
C THR A 174 1.70 10.59 0.81
N GLU A 175 0.67 11.07 1.51
CA GLU A 175 -0.72 11.06 1.05
C GLU A 175 -0.93 12.03 -0.12
N HIS A 176 -1.93 11.75 -0.97
CA HIS A 176 -2.36 12.61 -2.09
C HIS A 176 -3.68 13.31 -1.80
#